data_febd199bed2640b7ebb02c6a1d6b0866
#
_entry.id   febd199bed2640b7ebb02c6a1d6b0866
#
_cell.length_a   1.000
_cell.length_b   1.000
_cell.length_c   1.000
_cell.angle_alpha   90.00
_cell.angle_beta   90.00
_cell.angle_gamma   90.00
#
_symmetry.space_group_name_H-M   'P 1'
#
loop_
_entity.id
_entity.type
_entity.pdbx_description
1 polymer ?
#
loop_
_entity_poly.entity_id
_entity_poly.type
_entity_poly.pdbx_seq_one_letter_code
_entity_poly.pdbx_strand_id
1 'polypeptide(L)'
;MTSSPTVSVPTEAGEMPAHLWLPASGEGPGILLLQEIFGISRYVEQRARDLADLGYVVLAPEIFWRLGVDRVPEGPTALDDAMALAGRCDWDAAVADAVAALGVLRGRPGTGGRAGVVGFCFGGGLGFSVAAHAEVDALVAYYGSALPGLLDLAPRVTAPSLHHFGTADSYIGLEQVAQIEAAVVRDGVELVTYAGADHAFDNPDLPFHDPDAS
;
A
#
# COMPACT_ATOMS: atom_id res chain seq x y z
N MET A 1 -7.88 14.78 -17.49
CA MET A 1 -7.78 13.68 -16.49
C MET A 1 -8.93 13.87 -15.53
N THR A 2 -9.86 12.96 -15.44
CA THR A 2 -10.96 13.01 -14.46
C THR A 2 -10.36 12.76 -13.08
N SER A 3 -10.50 13.71 -12.17
CA SER A 3 -10.13 13.51 -10.76
C SER A 3 -11.02 12.41 -10.16
N SER A 4 -10.43 11.53 -9.37
CA SER A 4 -11.19 10.56 -8.58
C SER A 4 -12.11 11.30 -7.60
N PRO A 5 -13.35 10.86 -7.37
CA PRO A 5 -14.16 11.41 -6.30
C PRO A 5 -13.49 11.17 -4.94
N THR A 6 -13.45 12.20 -4.11
CA THR A 6 -13.03 12.09 -2.72
C THR A 6 -14.20 11.60 -1.88
N VAL A 7 -13.94 10.61 -1.04
CA VAL A 7 -14.89 10.08 -0.05
C VAL A 7 -14.31 10.27 1.35
N SER A 8 -15.17 10.33 2.34
CA SER A 8 -14.75 10.46 3.73
C SER A 8 -14.71 9.10 4.44
N VAL A 9 -13.68 8.88 5.22
CA VAL A 9 -13.50 7.71 6.09
C VAL A 9 -13.57 8.19 7.53
N PRO A 10 -14.61 7.82 8.30
CA PRO A 10 -14.69 8.16 9.71
C PRO A 10 -13.60 7.41 10.50
N THR A 11 -12.82 8.16 11.27
CA THR A 11 -11.77 7.67 12.17
C THR A 11 -11.99 8.22 13.58
N GLU A 12 -11.25 7.74 14.57
CA GLU A 12 -11.32 8.28 15.93
C GLU A 12 -10.91 9.77 16.01
N ALA A 13 -10.06 10.24 15.09
CA ALA A 13 -9.57 11.62 15.10
C ALA A 13 -10.36 12.56 14.17
N GLY A 14 -11.31 12.05 13.41
CA GLY A 14 -12.10 12.84 12.46
C GLY A 14 -12.31 12.14 11.13
N GLU A 15 -12.59 12.92 10.11
CA GLU A 15 -12.92 12.46 8.77
C GLU A 15 -11.67 12.45 7.89
N MET A 16 -11.10 11.26 7.63
CA MET A 16 -9.96 11.09 6.75
C MET A 16 -10.40 11.12 5.29
N PRO A 17 -9.82 11.96 4.42
CA PRO A 17 -10.09 11.90 2.99
C PRO A 17 -9.54 10.61 2.37
N ALA A 18 -10.26 10.07 1.39
CA ALA A 18 -9.81 8.96 0.58
C ALA A 18 -10.29 9.12 -0.87
N HIS A 19 -9.54 8.59 -1.80
CA HIS A 19 -9.85 8.66 -3.23
C HIS A 19 -10.46 7.33 -3.68
N LEU A 20 -11.49 7.40 -4.54
CA LEU A 20 -12.23 6.22 -5.00
C LEU A 20 -12.14 6.10 -6.52
N TRP A 21 -11.80 4.91 -7.00
CA TRP A 21 -11.92 4.55 -8.41
C TRP A 21 -12.84 3.36 -8.55
N LEU A 22 -13.71 3.43 -9.55
CA LEU A 22 -14.69 2.40 -9.84
C LEU A 22 -14.36 1.75 -11.18
N PRO A 23 -14.53 0.42 -11.29
CA PRO A 23 -14.49 -0.24 -12.60
C PRO A 23 -15.66 0.21 -13.47
N ALA A 24 -15.59 -0.07 -14.76
CA ALA A 24 -16.65 0.30 -15.72
C ALA A 24 -18.02 -0.27 -15.35
N SER A 25 -18.07 -1.40 -14.65
CA SER A 25 -19.30 -2.01 -14.12
C SER A 25 -19.90 -1.24 -12.93
N GLY A 26 -19.10 -0.41 -12.26
CA GLY A 26 -19.43 0.23 -10.97
C GLY A 26 -19.34 -0.71 -9.76
N GLU A 27 -19.11 -2.01 -9.97
CA GLU A 27 -19.08 -3.07 -8.95
C GLU A 27 -17.90 -4.00 -9.17
N GLY A 28 -17.32 -4.52 -8.08
CA GLY A 28 -16.21 -5.47 -8.09
C GLY A 28 -15.63 -5.66 -6.70
N PRO A 29 -14.76 -6.65 -6.49
CA PRO A 29 -14.06 -6.79 -5.22
C PRO A 29 -13.29 -5.52 -4.87
N GLY A 30 -13.20 -5.18 -3.58
CA GLY A 30 -12.49 -4.01 -3.12
C GLY A 30 -10.97 -4.21 -3.10
N ILE A 31 -10.22 -3.15 -3.37
CA ILE A 31 -8.78 -3.04 -3.10
C ILE A 31 -8.55 -1.79 -2.25
N LEU A 32 -8.02 -1.98 -1.05
CA LEU A 32 -7.43 -0.90 -0.28
C LEU A 32 -6.01 -0.69 -0.82
N LEU A 33 -5.79 0.44 -1.48
CA LEU A 33 -4.51 0.79 -2.08
C LEU A 33 -3.74 1.72 -1.13
N LEU A 34 -2.59 1.27 -0.65
CA LEU A 34 -1.77 2.00 0.31
C LEU A 34 -0.55 2.61 -0.35
N GLN A 35 -0.42 3.89 -0.16
CA GLN A 35 0.54 4.80 -0.79
C GLN A 35 2.00 4.52 -0.40
N GLU A 36 2.92 4.97 -1.24
CA GLU A 36 4.33 5.18 -0.87
C GLU A 36 4.47 6.41 0.05
N ILE A 37 5.71 6.78 0.38
CA ILE A 37 5.99 7.98 1.21
C ILE A 37 5.59 9.31 0.55
N PHE A 38 5.26 9.32 -0.75
CA PHE A 38 4.88 10.52 -1.50
C PHE A 38 3.40 10.91 -1.38
N GLY A 39 2.60 10.15 -0.63
CA GLY A 39 1.15 10.38 -0.55
C GLY A 39 0.40 9.85 -1.78
N ILE A 40 -0.74 10.46 -2.10
CA ILE A 40 -1.54 10.13 -3.30
C ILE A 40 -0.86 10.74 -4.53
N SER A 41 0.29 10.19 -4.88
CA SER A 41 1.10 10.61 -6.02
C SER A 41 0.48 10.22 -7.36
N ARG A 42 1.03 10.75 -8.47
CA ARG A 42 0.64 10.35 -9.82
C ARG A 42 0.77 8.83 -10.05
N TYR A 43 1.81 8.22 -9.50
CA TYR A 43 2.01 6.78 -9.55
C TYR A 43 0.86 6.03 -8.85
N VAL A 44 0.53 6.39 -7.60
CA VAL A 44 -0.59 5.77 -6.86
C VAL A 44 -1.91 5.95 -7.60
N GLU A 45 -2.18 7.14 -8.14
CA GLU A 45 -3.36 7.38 -8.97
C GLU A 45 -3.39 6.49 -10.23
N GLN A 46 -2.23 6.25 -10.87
CA GLN A 46 -2.16 5.38 -12.05
C GLN A 46 -2.40 3.92 -11.66
N ARG A 47 -1.75 3.41 -10.60
CA ARG A 47 -2.02 2.04 -10.09
C ARG A 47 -3.49 1.85 -9.71
N ALA A 48 -4.12 2.88 -9.12
CA ALA A 48 -5.54 2.82 -8.81
C ALA A 48 -6.42 2.70 -10.05
N ARG A 49 -6.10 3.42 -11.13
CA ARG A 49 -6.81 3.31 -12.42
C ARG A 49 -6.61 1.93 -13.04
N ASP A 50 -5.37 1.44 -13.06
CA ASP A 50 -5.05 0.13 -13.63
C ASP A 50 -5.84 -0.98 -12.91
N LEU A 51 -5.91 -0.94 -11.59
CA LEU A 51 -6.70 -1.88 -10.79
C LEU A 51 -8.21 -1.73 -11.04
N ALA A 52 -8.71 -0.51 -11.21
CA ALA A 52 -10.11 -0.29 -11.54
C ALA A 52 -10.45 -0.80 -12.94
N ASP A 53 -9.54 -0.64 -13.91
CA ASP A 53 -9.70 -1.19 -15.27
C ASP A 53 -9.70 -2.73 -15.28
N LEU A 54 -9.02 -3.36 -14.30
CA LEU A 54 -9.07 -4.81 -14.06
C LEU A 54 -10.36 -5.28 -13.36
N GLY A 55 -11.25 -4.35 -12.97
CA GLY A 55 -12.56 -4.70 -12.40
C GLY A 55 -12.66 -4.56 -10.89
N TYR A 56 -11.69 -3.92 -10.24
CA TYR A 56 -11.73 -3.70 -8.78
C TYR A 56 -12.32 -2.34 -8.42
N VAL A 57 -12.99 -2.29 -7.27
CA VAL A 57 -13.32 -1.03 -6.58
C VAL A 57 -12.12 -0.64 -5.73
N VAL A 58 -11.45 0.46 -6.08
CA VAL A 58 -10.20 0.87 -5.41
C VAL A 58 -10.44 2.05 -4.49
N LEU A 59 -10.00 1.95 -3.23
CA LEU A 59 -9.99 3.03 -2.26
C LEU A 59 -8.56 3.30 -1.81
N ALA A 60 -8.08 4.52 -2.01
CA ALA A 60 -6.76 4.97 -1.53
C ALA A 60 -6.95 6.08 -0.48
N PRO A 61 -6.75 5.79 0.82
CA PRO A 61 -6.84 6.79 1.88
C PRO A 61 -5.60 7.70 1.88
N GLU A 62 -5.80 8.97 2.25
CA GLU A 62 -4.72 9.93 2.46
C GLU A 62 -4.06 9.70 3.81
N ILE A 63 -3.16 8.73 3.93
CA ILE A 63 -2.57 8.31 5.23
C ILE A 63 -1.87 9.46 5.97
N PHE A 64 -1.37 10.46 5.26
CA PHE A 64 -0.72 11.63 5.87
C PHE A 64 -1.68 12.78 6.22
N TRP A 65 -3.00 12.55 6.17
CA TRP A 65 -4.03 13.56 6.44
C TRP A 65 -3.87 14.26 7.79
N ARG A 66 -3.43 13.53 8.84
CA ARG A 66 -3.17 14.09 10.17
C ARG A 66 -2.03 15.12 10.16
N LEU A 67 -1.18 15.07 9.16
CA LEU A 67 -0.09 16.01 8.93
C LEU A 67 -0.49 17.13 7.95
N GLY A 68 -1.74 17.10 7.44
CA GLY A 68 -2.27 18.09 6.50
C GLY A 68 -1.68 17.97 5.09
N VAL A 69 -1.23 16.77 4.71
CA VAL A 69 -0.59 16.51 3.42
C VAL A 69 -1.30 15.35 2.72
N ASP A 70 -1.79 15.61 1.50
CA ASP A 70 -2.34 14.60 0.58
C ASP A 70 -1.24 13.98 -0.28
N ARG A 71 -0.32 14.82 -0.79
CA ARG A 71 0.84 14.42 -1.60
C ARG A 71 2.03 15.34 -1.37
N VAL A 72 3.21 14.77 -1.56
CA VAL A 72 4.46 15.54 -1.62
C VAL A 72 4.58 16.16 -3.02
N PRO A 73 4.88 17.47 -3.15
CA PRO A 73 5.10 18.11 -4.44
C PRO A 73 6.28 17.47 -5.19
N GLU A 74 6.11 17.32 -6.51
CA GLU A 74 7.21 16.87 -7.38
C GLU A 74 8.32 17.93 -7.43
N GLY A 75 9.57 17.48 -7.40
CA GLY A 75 10.72 18.39 -7.46
C GLY A 75 12.02 17.73 -6.98
N PRO A 76 13.12 18.47 -7.01
CA PRO A 76 14.44 17.94 -6.66
C PRO A 76 14.56 17.52 -5.18
N THR A 77 13.71 18.04 -4.30
CA THR A 77 13.68 17.75 -2.85
C THR A 77 12.60 16.72 -2.48
N ALA A 78 11.81 16.23 -3.46
CA ALA A 78 10.64 15.40 -3.21
C ALA A 78 10.94 14.15 -2.34
N LEU A 79 12.09 13.51 -2.56
CA LEU A 79 12.47 12.34 -1.77
C LEU A 79 12.78 12.72 -0.32
N ASP A 80 13.55 13.77 -0.10
CA ASP A 80 13.93 14.25 1.24
C ASP A 80 12.68 14.71 2.01
N ASP A 81 11.79 15.44 1.33
CA ASP A 81 10.53 15.93 1.90
C ASP A 81 9.60 14.75 2.26
N ALA A 82 9.52 13.73 1.40
CA ALA A 82 8.73 12.53 1.62
C ALA A 82 9.27 11.69 2.80
N MET A 83 10.59 11.52 2.89
CA MET A 83 11.25 10.83 4.01
C MET A 83 11.01 11.57 5.34
N ALA A 84 11.15 12.91 5.33
CA ALA A 84 10.86 13.72 6.51
C ALA A 84 9.39 13.64 6.94
N LEU A 85 8.46 13.60 5.97
CA LEU A 85 7.03 13.44 6.21
C LEU A 85 6.72 12.07 6.81
N ALA A 86 7.22 11.00 6.21
CA ALA A 86 7.04 9.64 6.69
C ALA A 86 7.60 9.44 8.11
N GLY A 87 8.75 10.06 8.41
CA GLY A 87 9.35 10.03 9.75
C GLY A 87 8.52 10.74 10.84
N ARG A 88 7.52 11.55 10.46
CA ARG A 88 6.58 12.22 11.38
C ARG A 88 5.26 11.47 11.52
N CYS A 89 5.03 10.45 10.70
CA CYS A 89 3.81 9.68 10.72
C CYS A 89 3.73 8.83 12.00
N ASP A 90 2.64 8.95 12.74
CA ASP A 90 2.31 8.03 13.81
C ASP A 90 1.85 6.72 13.19
N TRP A 91 2.68 5.67 13.35
CA TRP A 91 2.44 4.38 12.72
C TRP A 91 1.17 3.70 13.22
N ASP A 92 0.92 3.72 14.53
CA ASP A 92 -0.24 3.06 15.12
C ASP A 92 -1.53 3.76 14.68
N ALA A 93 -1.51 5.10 14.63
CA ALA A 93 -2.62 5.87 14.09
C ALA A 93 -2.85 5.60 12.58
N ALA A 94 -1.78 5.48 11.80
CA ALA A 94 -1.88 5.14 10.37
C ALA A 94 -2.48 3.74 10.15
N VAL A 95 -2.10 2.75 10.97
CA VAL A 95 -2.69 1.41 10.94
C VAL A 95 -4.18 1.48 11.27
N ALA A 96 -4.57 2.18 12.34
CA ALA A 96 -5.97 2.32 12.73
C ALA A 96 -6.81 3.01 11.63
N ASP A 97 -6.27 4.07 11.02
CA ASP A 97 -6.91 4.79 9.92
C ASP A 97 -7.07 3.92 8.67
N ALA A 98 -6.05 3.13 8.32
CA ALA A 98 -6.11 2.21 7.19
C ALA A 98 -7.11 1.06 7.44
N VAL A 99 -7.21 0.55 8.68
CA VAL A 99 -8.25 -0.43 9.07
C VAL A 99 -9.65 0.18 8.96
N ALA A 100 -9.84 1.43 9.36
CA ALA A 100 -11.10 2.13 9.18
C ALA A 100 -11.47 2.27 7.68
N ALA A 101 -10.50 2.61 6.83
CA ALA A 101 -10.69 2.68 5.38
C ALA A 101 -11.06 1.32 4.77
N LEU A 102 -10.43 0.23 5.23
CA LEU A 102 -10.80 -1.13 4.83
C LEU A 102 -12.26 -1.45 5.20
N GLY A 103 -12.69 -1.05 6.41
CA GLY A 103 -14.09 -1.21 6.86
C GLY A 103 -15.08 -0.46 5.96
N VAL A 104 -14.78 0.79 5.61
CA VAL A 104 -15.59 1.58 4.66
C VAL A 104 -15.66 0.91 3.29
N LEU A 105 -14.53 0.43 2.78
CA LEU A 105 -14.47 -0.26 1.48
C LEU A 105 -15.30 -1.53 1.48
N ARG A 106 -15.17 -2.39 2.51
CA ARG A 106 -15.95 -3.63 2.65
C ARG A 106 -17.43 -3.38 2.77
N GLY A 107 -17.83 -2.34 3.49
CA GLY A 107 -19.23 -1.94 3.66
C GLY A 107 -19.84 -1.28 2.43
N ARG A 108 -19.05 -0.98 1.40
CA ARG A 108 -19.54 -0.32 0.20
C ARG A 108 -20.43 -1.26 -0.64
N PRO A 109 -21.62 -0.81 -1.07
CA PRO A 109 -22.39 -1.55 -2.05
C PRO A 109 -21.56 -1.86 -3.31
N GLY A 110 -21.69 -3.06 -3.85
CA GLY A 110 -20.99 -3.50 -5.05
C GLY A 110 -19.64 -4.21 -4.80
N THR A 111 -19.06 -4.18 -3.60
CA THR A 111 -17.84 -4.96 -3.28
C THR A 111 -18.15 -6.41 -2.89
N GLY A 112 -19.40 -6.71 -2.57
CA GLY A 112 -19.80 -8.02 -2.04
C GLY A 112 -19.14 -8.35 -0.68
N GLY A 113 -18.70 -7.33 0.07
CA GLY A 113 -18.00 -7.49 1.35
C GLY A 113 -16.57 -7.98 1.23
N ARG A 114 -16.02 -8.09 0.02
CA ARG A 114 -14.63 -8.55 -0.23
C ARG A 114 -13.70 -7.39 -0.43
N ALA A 115 -12.55 -7.43 0.24
CA ALA A 115 -11.49 -6.44 0.07
C ALA A 115 -10.11 -7.03 0.33
N GLY A 116 -9.22 -6.90 -0.68
CA GLY A 116 -7.79 -7.11 -0.54
C GLY A 116 -7.04 -5.81 -0.23
N VAL A 117 -5.77 -5.95 0.07
CA VAL A 117 -4.85 -4.83 0.31
C VAL A 117 -3.71 -4.91 -0.69
N VAL A 118 -3.40 -3.80 -1.34
CA VAL A 118 -2.18 -3.63 -2.15
C VAL A 118 -1.42 -2.43 -1.60
N GLY A 119 -0.13 -2.60 -1.33
CA GLY A 119 0.69 -1.53 -0.78
C GLY A 119 2.09 -1.50 -1.38
N PHE A 120 2.62 -0.29 -1.54
CA PHE A 120 3.93 -0.03 -2.11
C PHE A 120 4.82 0.68 -1.08
N CYS A 121 6.06 0.25 -0.92
CA CYS A 121 7.04 0.83 -0.01
C CYS A 121 6.51 0.95 1.44
N PHE A 122 6.31 2.17 1.93
CA PHE A 122 5.63 2.47 3.20
C PHE A 122 4.28 1.75 3.29
N GLY A 123 3.48 1.82 2.22
CA GLY A 123 2.19 1.14 2.12
C GLY A 123 2.28 -0.38 2.12
N GLY A 124 3.38 -0.96 1.67
CA GLY A 124 3.61 -2.42 1.76
C GLY A 124 3.73 -2.89 3.21
N GLY A 125 4.51 -2.18 4.02
CA GLY A 125 4.59 -2.42 5.47
C GLY A 125 3.29 -2.11 6.21
N LEU A 126 2.64 -1.01 5.85
CA LEU A 126 1.35 -0.64 6.42
C LEU A 126 0.27 -1.69 6.12
N GLY A 127 0.22 -2.21 4.88
CA GLY A 127 -0.69 -3.26 4.46
C GLY A 127 -0.49 -4.57 5.23
N PHE A 128 0.76 -4.92 5.53
CA PHE A 128 1.09 -6.04 6.39
C PHE A 128 0.55 -5.85 7.82
N SER A 129 0.73 -4.64 8.37
CA SER A 129 0.15 -4.30 9.68
C SER A 129 -1.38 -4.32 9.66
N VAL A 130 -2.03 -3.81 8.60
CA VAL A 130 -3.49 -3.89 8.44
C VAL A 130 -3.97 -5.35 8.44
N ALA A 131 -3.31 -6.22 7.66
CA ALA A 131 -3.66 -7.64 7.60
C ALA A 131 -3.42 -8.41 8.92
N ALA A 132 -2.56 -7.88 9.80
CA ALA A 132 -2.37 -8.42 11.15
C ALA A 132 -3.44 -7.94 12.15
N HIS A 133 -4.15 -6.84 11.86
CA HIS A 133 -5.12 -6.22 12.77
C HIS A 133 -6.57 -6.36 12.30
N ALA A 134 -6.78 -6.67 11.02
CA ALA A 134 -8.10 -6.85 10.43
C ALA A 134 -8.09 -8.02 9.43
N GLU A 135 -9.26 -8.62 9.23
CA GLU A 135 -9.43 -9.64 8.19
C GLU A 135 -9.34 -8.98 6.81
N VAL A 136 -8.48 -9.52 5.93
CA VAL A 136 -8.37 -9.16 4.53
C VAL A 136 -8.49 -10.41 3.66
N ASP A 137 -9.01 -10.26 2.43
CA ASP A 137 -9.18 -11.42 1.53
C ASP A 137 -7.88 -11.81 0.83
N ALA A 138 -6.97 -10.84 0.65
CA ALA A 138 -5.61 -11.05 0.15
C ALA A 138 -4.73 -9.83 0.47
N LEU A 139 -3.41 -10.02 0.52
CA LEU A 139 -2.42 -8.95 0.65
C LEU A 139 -1.39 -9.07 -0.48
N VAL A 140 -1.11 -7.95 -1.16
CA VAL A 140 0.05 -7.81 -2.03
C VAL A 140 0.92 -6.66 -1.53
N ALA A 141 2.17 -6.92 -1.24
CA ALA A 141 3.12 -5.95 -0.72
C ALA A 141 4.34 -5.85 -1.62
N TYR A 142 4.54 -4.68 -2.22
CA TYR A 142 5.73 -4.36 -3.00
C TYR A 142 6.75 -3.67 -2.11
N TYR A 143 7.96 -4.23 -2.05
CA TYR A 143 9.12 -3.67 -1.34
C TYR A 143 8.78 -3.00 0.00
N GLY A 144 8.00 -3.69 0.83
CA GLY A 144 7.47 -3.15 2.09
C GLY A 144 8.58 -2.71 3.06
N SER A 145 8.86 -1.40 3.11
CA SER A 145 10.04 -0.85 3.77
C SER A 145 10.05 -1.07 5.30
N ALA A 146 8.89 -1.11 5.94
CA ALA A 146 8.77 -1.36 7.38
C ALA A 146 8.77 -2.85 7.75
N LEU A 147 8.62 -3.76 6.80
CA LEU A 147 8.47 -5.20 7.06
C LEU A 147 9.57 -5.79 7.94
N PRO A 148 10.86 -5.46 7.78
CA PRO A 148 11.91 -5.99 8.65
C PRO A 148 11.67 -5.75 10.15
N GLY A 149 10.97 -4.67 10.50
CA GLY A 149 10.60 -4.32 11.88
C GLY A 149 9.26 -4.89 12.35
N LEU A 150 8.52 -5.61 11.49
CA LEU A 150 7.15 -6.07 11.73
C LEU A 150 7.00 -7.60 11.78
N LEU A 151 8.10 -8.34 11.79
CA LEU A 151 8.09 -9.81 11.67
C LEU A 151 7.32 -10.51 12.80
N ASP A 152 7.26 -9.91 13.97
CA ASP A 152 6.46 -10.40 15.10
C ASP A 152 4.94 -10.45 14.80
N LEU A 153 4.49 -9.69 13.80
CA LEU A 153 3.10 -9.70 13.35
C LEU A 153 2.80 -10.86 12.37
N ALA A 154 3.82 -11.51 11.81
CA ALA A 154 3.64 -12.53 10.78
C ALA A 154 2.67 -13.68 11.18
N PRO A 155 2.64 -14.17 12.43
CA PRO A 155 1.67 -15.19 12.83
C PRO A 155 0.20 -14.71 12.81
N ARG A 156 -0.03 -13.40 12.81
CA ARG A 156 -1.38 -12.79 12.79
C ARG A 156 -1.90 -12.52 11.38
N VAL A 157 -1.02 -12.44 10.39
CA VAL A 157 -1.40 -12.24 8.99
C VAL A 157 -1.85 -13.58 8.43
N THR A 158 -3.12 -13.88 8.42
CA THR A 158 -3.68 -15.19 8.01
C THR A 158 -4.11 -15.22 6.54
N ALA A 159 -4.21 -14.07 5.90
CA ALA A 159 -4.62 -13.96 4.49
C ALA A 159 -3.57 -14.54 3.54
N PRO A 160 -3.98 -15.08 2.39
CA PRO A 160 -3.08 -15.30 1.27
C PRO A 160 -2.34 -14.01 0.94
N SER A 161 -1.02 -14.09 0.75
CA SER A 161 -0.25 -12.89 0.46
C SER A 161 0.90 -13.14 -0.52
N LEU A 162 1.25 -12.08 -1.23
CA LEU A 162 2.34 -12.05 -2.18
C LEU A 162 3.23 -10.85 -1.86
N HIS A 163 4.52 -11.14 -1.69
CA HIS A 163 5.53 -10.14 -1.34
C HIS A 163 6.56 -10.04 -2.45
N HIS A 164 6.86 -8.82 -2.92
CA HIS A 164 7.79 -8.54 -4.01
C HIS A 164 8.98 -7.74 -3.51
N PHE A 165 10.22 -8.18 -3.80
CA PHE A 165 11.45 -7.48 -3.41
C PHE A 165 12.48 -7.48 -4.53
N GLY A 166 13.20 -6.39 -4.69
CA GLY A 166 14.39 -6.32 -5.53
C GLY A 166 15.60 -6.94 -4.84
N THR A 167 16.50 -7.60 -5.58
CA THR A 167 17.73 -8.16 -4.98
C THR A 167 18.84 -7.12 -4.81
N ALA A 168 18.71 -5.94 -5.39
CA ALA A 168 19.62 -4.80 -5.23
C ALA A 168 18.96 -3.64 -4.45
N ASP A 169 17.89 -3.92 -3.69
CA ASP A 169 17.15 -2.92 -2.92
C ASP A 169 18.08 -2.16 -1.98
N SER A 170 18.17 -0.84 -2.16
CA SER A 170 19.06 0.05 -1.39
C SER A 170 18.60 0.29 0.04
N TYR A 171 17.34 -0.07 0.39
CA TYR A 171 16.75 0.14 1.71
C TYR A 171 16.51 -1.18 2.46
N ILE A 172 16.27 -2.28 1.73
CA ILE A 172 15.98 -3.61 2.31
C ILE A 172 16.99 -4.60 1.75
N GLY A 173 18.09 -4.79 2.47
CA GLY A 173 19.17 -5.69 2.04
C GLY A 173 18.74 -7.16 1.98
N LEU A 174 19.45 -7.97 1.18
CA LEU A 174 19.16 -9.40 0.97
C LEU A 174 19.03 -10.21 2.27
N GLU A 175 19.80 -9.86 3.30
CA GLU A 175 19.68 -10.52 4.61
C GLU A 175 18.32 -10.26 5.26
N GLN A 176 17.81 -9.03 5.14
CA GLN A 176 16.48 -8.67 5.64
C GLN A 176 15.38 -9.35 4.81
N VAL A 177 15.55 -9.43 3.49
CA VAL A 177 14.62 -10.17 2.62
C VAL A 177 14.55 -11.64 3.01
N ALA A 178 15.71 -12.29 3.29
CA ALA A 178 15.75 -13.66 3.75
C ALA A 178 15.08 -13.84 5.13
N GLN A 179 15.21 -12.87 6.04
CA GLN A 179 14.51 -12.87 7.34
C GLN A 179 12.99 -12.72 7.15
N ILE A 180 12.56 -11.86 6.25
CA ILE A 180 11.14 -11.70 5.90
C ILE A 180 10.63 -13.02 5.33
N GLU A 181 11.32 -13.61 4.35
CA GLU A 181 10.94 -14.88 3.73
C GLU A 181 10.75 -15.98 4.78
N ALA A 182 11.72 -16.13 5.67
CA ALA A 182 11.67 -17.12 6.75
C ALA A 182 10.50 -16.92 7.72
N ALA A 183 10.06 -15.66 7.92
CA ALA A 183 8.98 -15.33 8.83
C ALA A 183 7.58 -15.44 8.18
N VAL A 184 7.45 -15.11 6.89
CA VAL A 184 6.13 -14.95 6.25
C VAL A 184 5.75 -16.11 5.35
N VAL A 185 6.71 -16.79 4.69
CA VAL A 185 6.41 -17.83 3.69
C VAL A 185 5.83 -19.07 4.35
N ARG A 186 4.66 -19.48 3.90
CA ARG A 186 3.89 -20.65 4.31
C ARG A 186 2.82 -20.93 3.26
N ASP A 187 1.99 -21.93 3.47
CA ASP A 187 0.87 -22.23 2.57
C ASP A 187 0.01 -20.99 2.31
N GLY A 188 -0.12 -20.63 1.04
CA GLY A 188 -0.86 -19.43 0.60
C GLY A 188 -0.11 -18.10 0.72
N VAL A 189 1.18 -18.14 1.09
CA VAL A 189 2.05 -16.95 1.14
C VAL A 189 3.28 -17.18 0.28
N GLU A 190 3.51 -16.27 -0.67
CA GLU A 190 4.64 -16.31 -1.58
C GLU A 190 5.52 -15.06 -1.44
N LEU A 191 6.82 -15.23 -1.64
CA LEU A 191 7.77 -14.14 -1.77
C LEU A 191 8.51 -14.29 -3.10
N VAL A 192 8.51 -13.23 -3.90
CA VAL A 192 9.17 -13.20 -5.21
C VAL A 192 10.28 -12.14 -5.17
N THR A 193 11.45 -12.51 -5.67
CA THR A 193 12.57 -11.60 -5.80
C THR A 193 12.89 -11.31 -7.27
N TYR A 194 13.28 -10.07 -7.55
CA TYR A 194 13.62 -9.56 -8.89
C TYR A 194 15.11 -9.27 -8.95
N ALA A 195 15.82 -10.01 -9.82
CA ALA A 195 17.27 -9.94 -9.90
C ALA A 195 17.76 -8.58 -10.39
N GLY A 196 18.55 -7.88 -9.58
CA GLY A 196 19.11 -6.57 -9.91
C GLY A 196 18.18 -5.38 -9.72
N ALA A 197 16.88 -5.60 -9.48
CA ALA A 197 15.94 -4.52 -9.21
C ALA A 197 16.24 -3.85 -7.86
N ASP A 198 16.15 -2.53 -7.83
CA ASP A 198 16.28 -1.71 -6.62
C ASP A 198 14.91 -1.47 -5.96
N HIS A 199 14.89 -0.68 -4.88
CA HIS A 199 13.66 -0.26 -4.22
C HIS A 199 12.74 0.50 -5.18
N ALA A 200 11.44 0.35 -5.03
CA ALA A 200 10.44 1.02 -5.88
C ALA A 200 10.60 0.75 -7.40
N PHE A 201 11.07 -0.44 -7.78
CA PHE A 201 11.28 -0.83 -9.18
C PHE A 201 10.02 -0.74 -10.05
N ASP A 202 8.83 -0.84 -9.46
CA ASP A 202 7.55 -0.71 -10.16
C ASP A 202 7.14 0.76 -10.45
N ASN A 203 7.82 1.75 -9.86
CA ASN A 203 7.44 3.16 -9.99
C ASN A 203 8.21 3.88 -11.11
N PRO A 204 7.58 4.15 -12.29
CA PRO A 204 8.25 4.79 -13.42
C PRO A 204 8.59 6.27 -13.19
N ASP A 205 8.10 6.87 -12.10
CA ASP A 205 8.39 8.27 -11.75
C ASP A 205 9.68 8.40 -10.94
N LEU A 206 10.29 7.27 -10.54
CA LEU A 206 11.51 7.23 -9.75
C LEU A 206 12.72 6.71 -10.55
N PRO A 207 13.94 7.09 -10.18
CA PRO A 207 15.16 6.61 -10.85
C PRO A 207 15.44 5.12 -10.63
N PHE A 208 14.71 4.46 -9.76
CA PHE A 208 14.84 3.04 -9.40
C PHE A 208 13.99 2.11 -10.29
N HIS A 209 13.19 2.69 -11.20
CA HIS A 209 12.30 1.93 -12.06
C HIS A 209 13.05 0.90 -12.91
N ASP A 210 12.58 -0.34 -12.85
CA ASP A 210 13.05 -1.45 -13.66
C ASP A 210 11.87 -2.03 -14.49
N PRO A 211 11.79 -1.74 -15.80
CA PRO A 211 10.67 -2.18 -16.63
C PRO A 211 10.62 -3.71 -16.83
N ASP A 212 11.71 -4.43 -16.57
CA ASP A 212 11.72 -5.89 -16.65
C ASP A 212 11.22 -6.57 -15.37
N ALA A 213 11.20 -5.81 -14.27
CA ALA A 213 10.70 -6.25 -12.96
C ALA A 213 9.30 -5.71 -12.62
N SER A 214 8.82 -4.72 -13.39
CA SER A 214 7.57 -3.97 -13.18
C SER A 214 6.35 -4.66 -13.80
#